data_a9145c01e9ca16a3a86915fb06f83a15
#
_entry.id   a9145c01e9ca16a3a86915fb06f83a15
#
_cell.length_a   1.000
_cell.length_b   1.000
_cell.length_c   1.000
_cell.angle_alpha   90.00
_cell.angle_beta   90.00
_cell.angle_gamma   90.00
#
_symmetry.space_group_name_H-M   'P 1'
#
loop_
_entity.id
_entity.type
_entity.pdbx_description
1 polymer ?
#
loop_
_entity_poly.entity_id
_entity_poly.type
_entity_poly.pdbx_seq_one_letter_code
_entity_poly.pdbx_strand_id
1 'polypeptide(L)'
;MNNVPHTTFLLTHSCFLFYHMCSNFTLRRLRYFAGEFSPAIRWGFEGAWILALAYFIAFLETLAISNFPYYEFVDRDAMYKVGSMFYAIYFVVSAPMFFRIDEEIGDFWGLGRVAVDALGAAMLVTIILDLWRIFLGPIVPVPPTNHCAPPGLPWFPRYFN
;
A
#
# COMPACT_ATOMS: atom_id res chain seq x y z
N MET A 1 2.74 -18.66 -8.43
CA MET A 1 2.44 -17.27 -8.05
C MET A 1 2.13 -16.44 -9.31
N ASN A 2 1.00 -16.64 -9.94
CA ASN A 2 0.45 -15.83 -11.05
C ASN A 2 1.44 -15.38 -12.15
N ASN A 3 2.42 -16.22 -12.49
CA ASN A 3 3.45 -15.95 -13.51
C ASN A 3 4.26 -14.65 -13.31
N VAL A 4 4.31 -14.11 -12.10
CA VAL A 4 5.16 -12.95 -11.78
C VAL A 4 6.61 -13.41 -11.63
N PRO A 5 7.57 -12.81 -12.36
CA PRO A 5 8.98 -13.13 -12.23
C PRO A 5 9.51 -12.88 -10.81
N HIS A 6 10.37 -13.75 -10.29
CA HIS A 6 10.96 -13.56 -8.95
C HIS A 6 11.75 -12.26 -8.82
N THR A 7 12.36 -11.78 -9.89
CA THR A 7 13.06 -10.49 -9.93
C THR A 7 12.15 -9.31 -9.62
N THR A 8 10.86 -9.40 -9.96
CA THR A 8 9.88 -8.36 -9.67
C THR A 8 9.67 -8.19 -8.16
N PHE A 9 9.64 -9.29 -7.39
CA PHE A 9 9.53 -9.20 -5.93
C PHE A 9 10.73 -8.53 -5.30
N LEU A 10 11.95 -8.83 -5.77
CA LEU A 10 13.17 -8.19 -5.27
C LEU A 10 13.21 -6.70 -5.63
N LEU A 11 12.80 -6.35 -6.85
CA LEU A 11 12.71 -4.96 -7.28
C LEU A 11 11.68 -4.18 -6.46
N THR A 12 10.50 -4.74 -6.24
CA THR A 12 9.46 -4.15 -5.40
C THR A 12 9.97 -3.87 -3.99
N HIS A 13 10.70 -4.81 -3.39
CA HIS A 13 11.29 -4.61 -2.08
C HIS A 13 12.25 -3.42 -2.05
N SER A 14 13.15 -3.33 -3.03
CA SER A 14 14.08 -2.21 -3.16
C SER A 14 13.38 -0.87 -3.37
N CYS A 15 12.33 -0.84 -4.20
CA CYS A 15 11.52 0.34 -4.42
C CYS A 15 10.80 0.80 -3.13
N PHE A 16 10.22 -0.13 -2.38
CA PHE A 16 9.55 0.21 -1.12
C PHE A 16 10.52 0.77 -0.07
N LEU A 17 11.72 0.23 0.05
CA LEU A 17 12.75 0.79 0.92
C LEU A 17 13.09 2.23 0.52
N PHE A 18 13.27 2.48 -0.76
CA PHE A 18 13.54 3.83 -1.28
C PHE A 18 12.38 4.79 -0.97
N TYR A 19 11.13 4.36 -1.17
CA TYR A 19 9.95 5.18 -0.88
C TYR A 19 9.85 5.54 0.60
N HIS A 20 10.14 4.59 1.49
CA HIS A 20 10.15 4.84 2.94
C HIS A 20 11.29 5.79 3.34
N MET A 21 12.47 5.68 2.74
CA MET A 21 13.56 6.63 2.97
C MET A 21 13.14 8.06 2.56
N CYS A 22 12.54 8.22 1.39
CA CYS A 22 12.02 9.52 0.93
C CYS A 22 10.93 10.05 1.88
N SER A 23 10.05 9.18 2.35
CA SER A 23 9.02 9.53 3.32
C SER A 23 9.62 10.03 4.63
N ASN A 24 10.55 9.30 5.22
CA ASN A 24 11.19 9.68 6.47
C ASN A 24 11.93 11.02 6.34
N PHE A 25 12.68 11.19 5.26
CA PHE A 25 13.39 12.44 5.00
C PHE A 25 12.45 13.64 4.92
N THR A 26 11.36 13.50 4.18
CA THR A 26 10.39 14.59 4.00
C THR A 26 9.57 14.85 5.26
N LEU A 27 9.21 13.82 6.01
CA LEU A 27 8.52 13.96 7.30
C LEU A 27 9.38 14.67 8.35
N ARG A 28 10.68 14.37 8.41
CA ARG A 28 11.62 15.11 9.28
C ARG A 28 11.62 16.59 8.96
N ARG A 29 11.66 16.94 7.67
CA ARG A 29 11.58 18.32 7.23
C ARG A 29 10.26 18.99 7.60
N LEU A 30 9.15 18.27 7.36
CA LEU A 30 7.83 18.75 7.72
C LEU A 30 7.70 19.02 9.22
N ARG A 31 8.19 18.10 10.07
CA ARG A 31 8.21 18.27 11.52
C ARG A 31 9.02 19.46 11.97
N TYR A 32 10.14 19.71 11.32
CA TYR A 32 10.95 20.89 11.60
C TYR A 32 10.19 22.19 11.32
N PHE A 33 9.53 22.30 10.15
CA PHE A 33 8.73 23.48 9.81
C PHE A 33 7.45 23.62 10.64
N ALA A 34 6.85 22.51 11.00
CA ALA A 34 5.62 22.49 11.80
C ALA A 34 5.85 22.55 13.31
N GLY A 35 7.10 22.75 13.76
CA GLY A 35 7.49 22.69 15.17
C GLY A 35 6.77 23.68 16.07
N GLU A 36 6.38 24.85 15.54
CA GLU A 36 5.69 25.92 16.28
C GLU A 36 4.17 25.72 16.37
N PHE A 37 3.60 24.79 15.58
CA PHE A 37 2.17 24.53 15.59
C PHE A 37 1.74 23.60 16.74
N SER A 38 0.45 23.67 17.09
CA SER A 38 -0.12 22.78 18.08
C SER A 38 -0.01 21.30 17.64
N PRO A 39 0.06 20.34 18.57
CA PRO A 39 0.21 18.93 18.25
C PRO A 39 -0.86 18.41 17.27
N ALA A 40 -2.12 18.83 17.42
CA ALA A 40 -3.22 18.41 16.55
C ALA A 40 -3.01 18.87 15.10
N ILE A 41 -2.53 20.09 14.90
CA ILE A 41 -2.22 20.65 13.56
C ILE A 41 -1.05 19.88 12.95
N ARG A 42 0.00 19.59 13.73
CA ARG A 42 1.14 18.79 13.27
C ARG A 42 0.72 17.41 12.78
N TRP A 43 -0.09 16.70 13.55
CA TRP A 43 -0.64 15.39 13.15
C TRP A 43 -1.45 15.49 11.87
N GLY A 44 -2.24 16.56 11.70
CA GLY A 44 -2.98 16.82 10.49
C GLY A 44 -2.06 16.99 9.26
N PHE A 45 -0.99 17.75 9.40
CA PHE A 45 0.01 17.93 8.32
C PHE A 45 0.75 16.64 8.00
N GLU A 46 1.17 15.88 9.00
CA GLU A 46 1.85 14.60 8.79
C GLU A 46 0.95 13.59 8.07
N GLY A 47 -0.31 13.47 8.52
CA GLY A 47 -1.29 12.58 7.87
C GLY A 47 -1.59 12.99 6.42
N ALA A 48 -1.83 14.27 6.18
CA ALA A 48 -2.07 14.79 4.84
C ALA A 48 -0.87 14.58 3.91
N TRP A 49 0.34 14.77 4.44
CA TRP A 49 1.58 14.54 3.70
C TRP A 49 1.76 13.07 3.32
N ILE A 50 1.55 12.14 4.27
CA ILE A 50 1.65 10.69 3.99
C ILE A 50 0.64 10.29 2.93
N LEU A 51 -0.60 10.76 3.01
CA LEU A 51 -1.63 10.46 2.01
C LEU A 51 -1.25 11.00 0.62
N ALA A 52 -0.80 12.25 0.54
CA ALA A 52 -0.39 12.87 -0.72
C ALA A 52 0.82 12.15 -1.33
N LEU A 53 1.83 11.84 -0.52
CA LEU A 53 3.03 11.16 -0.96
C LEU A 53 2.73 9.72 -1.40
N ALA A 54 1.91 8.99 -0.64
CA ALA A 54 1.50 7.62 -0.97
C ALA A 54 0.78 7.56 -2.32
N TYR A 55 -0.18 8.46 -2.55
CA TYR A 55 -0.87 8.55 -3.82
C TYR A 55 0.06 8.92 -4.97
N PHE A 56 0.93 9.90 -4.76
CA PHE A 56 1.89 10.35 -5.76
C PHE A 56 2.85 9.23 -6.17
N ILE A 57 3.42 8.49 -5.21
CA ILE A 57 4.30 7.36 -5.48
C ILE A 57 3.56 6.27 -6.25
N ALA A 58 2.37 5.89 -5.79
CA ALA A 58 1.56 4.86 -6.44
C ALA A 58 1.17 5.25 -7.88
N PHE A 59 0.85 6.52 -8.10
CA PHE A 59 0.57 7.05 -9.44
C PHE A 59 1.80 6.99 -10.35
N LEU A 60 2.96 7.43 -9.86
CA LEU A 60 4.22 7.38 -10.63
C LEU A 60 4.62 5.94 -10.96
N GLU A 61 4.45 5.01 -10.03
CA GLU A 61 4.72 3.59 -10.26
C GLU A 61 3.78 3.01 -11.32
N THR A 62 2.48 3.31 -11.23
CA THR A 62 1.50 2.91 -12.26
C THR A 62 1.86 3.49 -13.62
N LEU A 63 2.27 4.75 -13.68
CA LEU A 63 2.70 5.41 -14.92
C LEU A 63 3.97 4.75 -15.50
N ALA A 64 4.95 4.43 -14.66
CA ALA A 64 6.17 3.75 -15.09
C ALA A 64 5.87 2.35 -15.65
N ILE A 65 5.04 1.58 -14.95
CA ILE A 65 4.64 0.23 -15.37
C ILE A 65 3.82 0.25 -16.65
N SER A 66 2.98 1.27 -16.87
CA SER A 66 2.10 1.36 -18.03
C SER A 66 2.85 1.45 -19.37
N ASN A 67 4.12 1.83 -19.34
CA ASN A 67 4.99 1.88 -20.50
C ASN A 67 5.77 0.59 -20.74
N PHE A 68 5.62 -0.40 -19.87
CA PHE A 68 6.31 -1.68 -19.99
C PHE A 68 5.57 -2.59 -20.98
N PRO A 69 6.26 -3.20 -21.96
CA PRO A 69 5.62 -3.96 -23.03
C PRO A 69 4.94 -5.27 -22.56
N TYR A 70 5.16 -5.68 -21.33
CA TYR A 70 4.65 -6.93 -20.75
C TYR A 70 3.46 -6.72 -19.79
N TYR A 71 3.00 -5.47 -19.63
CA TYR A 71 1.87 -5.16 -18.77
C TYR A 71 0.67 -4.68 -19.59
N GLU A 72 -0.45 -5.35 -19.42
CA GLU A 72 -1.73 -4.95 -20.01
C GLU A 72 -2.69 -4.55 -18.89
N PHE A 73 -3.37 -3.44 -19.08
CA PHE A 73 -4.42 -2.97 -18.15
C PHE A 73 -5.79 -3.22 -18.80
N VAL A 74 -6.71 -3.78 -18.04
CA VAL A 74 -8.11 -3.95 -18.47
C VAL A 74 -8.77 -2.59 -18.69
N ASP A 75 -8.54 -1.66 -17.76
CA ASP A 75 -8.95 -0.26 -17.86
C ASP A 75 -7.83 0.62 -17.33
N ARG A 76 -7.18 1.32 -18.26
CA ARG A 76 -6.00 2.16 -17.94
C ARG A 76 -6.39 3.39 -17.12
N ASP A 77 -7.51 4.04 -17.44
CA ASP A 77 -7.93 5.25 -16.74
C ASP A 77 -8.38 4.95 -15.29
N ALA A 78 -9.10 3.85 -15.11
CA ALA A 78 -9.46 3.38 -13.78
C ALA A 78 -8.21 3.01 -12.96
N MET A 79 -7.19 2.41 -13.56
CA MET A 79 -5.93 2.10 -12.88
C MET A 79 -5.17 3.34 -12.46
N TYR A 80 -5.10 4.38 -13.28
CA TYR A 80 -4.43 5.62 -12.89
C TYR A 80 -5.09 6.31 -11.71
N LYS A 81 -6.41 6.36 -11.67
CA LYS A 81 -7.16 7.10 -10.65
C LYS A 81 -7.41 6.26 -9.41
N VAL A 82 -8.16 5.19 -9.58
CA VAL A 82 -8.64 4.34 -8.47
C VAL A 82 -7.61 3.29 -8.09
N GLY A 83 -6.95 2.68 -9.07
CA GLY A 83 -5.90 1.70 -8.82
C GLY A 83 -4.72 2.29 -8.07
N SER A 84 -4.30 3.52 -8.39
CA SER A 84 -3.24 4.22 -7.65
C SER A 84 -3.65 4.50 -6.21
N MET A 85 -4.91 4.87 -5.94
CA MET A 85 -5.41 5.06 -4.58
C MET A 85 -5.44 3.73 -3.80
N PHE A 86 -5.93 2.67 -4.43
CA PHE A 86 -5.94 1.34 -3.87
C PHE A 86 -4.52 0.86 -3.52
N TYR A 87 -3.56 1.08 -4.42
CA TYR A 87 -2.16 0.72 -4.21
C TYR A 87 -1.50 1.57 -3.13
N ALA A 88 -1.85 2.85 -3.03
CA ALA A 88 -1.35 3.76 -2.00
C ALA A 88 -1.65 3.29 -0.56
N ILE A 89 -2.70 2.47 -0.35
CA ILE A 89 -3.06 1.93 0.97
C ILE A 89 -1.89 1.17 1.61
N TYR A 90 -1.14 0.41 0.81
CA TYR A 90 0.05 -0.30 1.29
C TYR A 90 1.06 0.65 1.92
N PHE A 91 1.33 1.75 1.24
CA PHE A 91 2.30 2.74 1.71
C PHE A 91 1.77 3.55 2.90
N VAL A 92 0.49 3.93 2.90
CA VAL A 92 -0.16 4.65 4.01
C VAL A 92 -0.06 3.86 5.32
N VAL A 93 -0.23 2.54 5.26
CA VAL A 93 -0.11 1.67 6.45
C VAL A 93 1.34 1.46 6.84
N SER A 94 2.24 1.24 5.88
CA SER A 94 3.63 0.88 6.16
C SER A 94 4.51 2.09 6.52
N ALA A 95 4.22 3.29 6.01
CA ALA A 95 5.05 4.48 6.27
C ALA A 95 5.14 4.85 7.77
N PRO A 96 4.05 4.91 8.55
CA PRO A 96 4.14 5.18 9.98
C PRO A 96 4.92 4.13 10.77
N MET A 97 4.84 2.87 10.34
CA MET A 97 5.60 1.78 10.95
C MET A 97 7.09 1.94 10.71
N PHE A 98 7.47 2.15 9.46
CA PHE A 98 8.86 2.31 9.08
C PHE A 98 9.47 3.54 9.76
N PHE A 99 8.71 4.65 9.81
CA PHE A 99 9.13 5.86 10.50
C PHE A 99 9.40 5.63 12.00
N ARG A 100 8.53 4.87 12.68
CA ARG A 100 8.70 4.54 14.10
C ARG A 100 10.00 3.77 14.38
N ILE A 101 10.37 2.84 13.48
CA ILE A 101 11.58 2.03 13.64
C ILE A 101 12.85 2.87 13.50
N ASP A 102 12.82 3.87 12.62
CA ASP A 102 14.00 4.65 12.22
C ASP A 102 14.24 5.90 13.10
N GLU A 103 13.19 6.44 13.73
CA GLU A 103 13.25 7.77 14.38
C GLU A 103 13.60 7.75 15.87
N GLU A 104 13.49 6.64 16.56
CA GLU A 104 13.81 6.57 17.98
C GLU A 104 15.27 6.15 18.19
N ILE A 105 16.14 7.15 18.46
CA ILE A 105 17.55 6.92 18.73
C ILE A 105 17.69 6.20 20.08
N GLY A 106 18.21 4.96 20.04
CA GLY A 106 18.49 4.16 21.25
C GLY A 106 17.44 3.09 21.55
N ASP A 107 16.28 3.09 20.95
CA ASP A 107 15.32 1.98 21.01
C ASP A 107 15.54 1.01 19.83
N PHE A 108 16.50 0.10 20.00
CA PHE A 108 16.78 -0.90 18.98
C PHE A 108 15.69 -1.99 18.97
N TRP A 109 14.94 -2.05 17.89
CA TRP A 109 13.91 -3.07 17.73
C TRP A 109 14.54 -4.44 17.43
N GLY A 110 14.24 -5.42 18.26
CA GLY A 110 14.60 -6.80 17.96
C GLY A 110 13.81 -7.36 16.77
N LEU A 111 14.40 -8.31 16.05
CA LEU A 111 13.80 -8.95 14.88
C LEU A 111 12.37 -9.46 15.13
N GLY A 112 12.11 -10.04 16.31
CA GLY A 112 10.77 -10.52 16.67
C GLY A 112 9.72 -9.41 16.73
N ARG A 113 10.05 -8.25 17.31
CA ARG A 113 9.16 -7.09 17.36
C ARG A 113 8.86 -6.55 15.97
N VAL A 114 9.89 -6.42 15.12
CA VAL A 114 9.73 -5.98 13.73
C VAL A 114 8.86 -6.94 12.94
N ALA A 115 9.06 -8.25 13.09
CA ALA A 115 8.27 -9.26 12.39
C ALA A 115 6.79 -9.22 12.79
N VAL A 116 6.48 -9.12 14.08
CA VAL A 116 5.10 -9.03 14.56
C VAL A 116 4.42 -7.76 14.08
N ASP A 117 5.12 -6.63 14.12
CA ASP A 117 4.59 -5.34 13.66
C ASP A 117 4.34 -5.35 12.14
N ALA A 118 5.25 -5.92 11.36
CA ALA A 118 5.08 -6.08 9.91
C ALA A 118 3.90 -6.99 9.55
N LEU A 119 3.71 -8.09 10.28
CA LEU A 119 2.53 -8.96 10.12
C LEU A 119 1.23 -8.24 10.49
N GLY A 120 1.24 -7.44 11.55
CA GLY A 120 0.11 -6.61 11.94
C GLY A 120 -0.28 -5.61 10.84
N ALA A 121 0.71 -4.96 10.22
CA ALA A 121 0.45 -4.05 9.11
C ALA A 121 -0.07 -4.78 7.87
N ALA A 122 0.50 -5.93 7.53
CA ALA A 122 0.01 -6.74 6.41
C ALA A 122 -1.46 -7.15 6.62
N MET A 123 -1.82 -7.51 7.86
CA MET A 123 -3.21 -7.83 8.23
C MET A 123 -4.11 -6.58 8.11
N LEU A 124 -3.66 -5.42 8.59
CA LEU A 124 -4.40 -4.17 8.48
C LEU A 124 -4.64 -3.78 7.01
N VAL A 125 -3.62 -3.87 6.15
CA VAL A 125 -3.78 -3.66 4.71
C VAL A 125 -4.83 -4.60 4.14
N THR A 126 -4.75 -5.89 4.45
CA THR A 126 -5.71 -6.89 3.94
C THR A 126 -7.15 -6.55 4.35
N ILE A 127 -7.37 -6.15 5.60
CA ILE A 127 -8.68 -5.73 6.11
C ILE A 127 -9.18 -4.50 5.37
N ILE A 128 -8.35 -3.47 5.20
CA ILE A 128 -8.73 -2.24 4.49
C ILE A 128 -9.09 -2.54 3.02
N LEU A 129 -8.31 -3.38 2.35
CA LEU A 129 -8.57 -3.77 0.96
C LEU A 129 -9.86 -4.59 0.82
N ASP A 130 -10.17 -5.43 1.79
CA ASP A 130 -11.41 -6.21 1.79
C ASP A 130 -12.63 -5.32 2.06
N LEU A 131 -12.52 -4.38 3.01
CA LEU A 131 -13.53 -3.35 3.24
C LEU A 131 -13.76 -2.49 2.00
N TRP A 132 -12.67 -2.09 1.31
CA TRP A 132 -12.79 -1.39 0.03
C TRP A 132 -13.63 -2.20 -0.97
N ARG A 133 -13.30 -3.46 -1.15
CA ARG A 133 -14.01 -4.34 -2.07
C ARG A 133 -15.50 -4.49 -1.73
N ILE A 134 -15.82 -4.58 -0.43
CA ILE A 134 -17.20 -4.75 0.05
C ILE A 134 -18.02 -3.46 -0.14
N PHE A 135 -17.45 -2.30 0.21
CA PHE A 135 -18.21 -1.04 0.27
C PHE A 135 -18.10 -0.18 -1.00
N LEU A 136 -16.95 -0.22 -1.67
CA LEU A 136 -16.66 0.60 -2.85
C LEU A 136 -16.70 -0.19 -4.16
N GLY A 137 -16.65 -1.51 -4.08
CA GLY A 137 -16.68 -2.40 -5.23
C GLY A 137 -15.32 -2.63 -5.89
N PRO A 138 -15.29 -3.36 -7.00
CA PRO A 138 -14.06 -3.66 -7.73
C PRO A 138 -13.53 -2.41 -8.44
N ILE A 139 -12.20 -2.30 -8.56
CA ILE A 139 -11.52 -1.21 -9.29
C ILE A 139 -11.90 -1.22 -10.78
N VAL A 140 -12.02 -2.41 -11.35
CA VAL A 140 -12.40 -2.65 -12.74
C VAL A 140 -13.58 -3.61 -12.77
N PRO A 141 -14.62 -3.34 -13.58
CA PRO A 141 -15.72 -4.26 -13.75
C PRO A 141 -15.21 -5.64 -14.21
N VAL A 142 -15.49 -6.67 -13.44
CA VAL A 142 -15.16 -8.06 -13.83
C VAL A 142 -16.27 -8.56 -14.74
N PRO A 143 -15.96 -8.98 -15.98
CA PRO A 143 -16.96 -9.57 -16.87
C PRO A 143 -17.61 -10.78 -16.21
N PRO A 144 -18.94 -10.95 -16.29
CA PRO A 144 -19.64 -12.05 -15.63
C PRO A 144 -19.22 -13.46 -16.09
N THR A 145 -18.51 -13.54 -17.21
CA THR A 145 -17.99 -14.80 -17.78
C THR A 145 -16.70 -15.30 -17.12
N ASN A 146 -16.00 -14.48 -16.37
CA ASN A 146 -14.76 -14.83 -15.69
C ASN A 146 -14.99 -15.11 -14.20
N HIS A 147 -16.02 -15.84 -13.87
CA HIS A 147 -16.11 -16.43 -12.53
C HIS A 147 -14.99 -17.47 -12.39
N CYS A 148 -13.84 -17.03 -11.86
CA CYS A 148 -13.03 -17.93 -11.07
C CYS A 148 -13.88 -18.27 -9.81
N ALA A 149 -14.82 -19.19 -9.97
CA ALA A 149 -15.35 -19.85 -8.81
C ALA A 149 -14.15 -20.57 -8.19
N PRO A 150 -13.65 -20.18 -7.01
CA PRO A 150 -12.63 -20.96 -6.35
C PRO A 150 -13.19 -22.38 -6.24
N PRO A 151 -12.39 -23.42 -6.48
CA PRO A 151 -12.82 -24.78 -6.22
C PRO A 151 -13.32 -24.77 -4.79
N GLY A 152 -14.64 -25.01 -4.60
CA GLY A 152 -15.25 -24.93 -3.28
C GLY A 152 -14.46 -25.82 -2.34
N LEU A 153 -14.01 -25.25 -1.24
CA LEU A 153 -13.38 -26.05 -0.18
C LEU A 153 -14.37 -27.15 0.20
N PRO A 154 -13.97 -28.42 0.33
CA PRO A 154 -14.90 -29.56 0.52
C PRO A 154 -15.83 -29.42 1.73
N TRP A 155 -15.46 -28.59 2.72
CA TRP A 155 -16.18 -28.33 3.96
C TRP A 155 -17.07 -27.07 3.95
N PHE A 156 -17.08 -26.27 2.84
CA PHE A 156 -18.02 -25.17 2.69
C PHE A 156 -19.04 -25.51 1.60
N PRO A 157 -20.30 -25.84 1.95
CA PRO A 157 -21.33 -26.00 0.94
C PRO A 157 -21.51 -24.69 0.17
N ARG A 158 -21.64 -24.78 -1.15
CA ARG A 158 -21.93 -23.64 -2.03
C ARG A 158 -23.32 -23.10 -1.68
N TYR A 159 -23.35 -22.03 -0.92
CA TYR A 159 -24.56 -21.23 -0.73
C TYR A 159 -24.46 -19.99 -1.63
N PHE A 160 -24.53 -20.16 -2.94
CA PHE A 160 -24.89 -19.07 -3.87
C PHE A 160 -25.40 -19.72 -5.15
N ASN A 161 -26.74 -19.81 -5.24
CA ASN A 161 -27.46 -19.94 -6.48
C ASN A 161 -27.54 -18.56 -7.13
#